data_73fe31d1435b204bb44e54c01f423c1d
#
_entry.id   73fe31d1435b204bb44e54c01f423c1d
#
_cell.length_a   1.000
_cell.length_b   1.000
_cell.length_c   1.000
_cell.angle_alpha   90.00
_cell.angle_beta   90.00
_cell.angle_gamma   90.00
#
_symmetry.space_group_name_H-M   'P 1'
#
loop_
_entity.id
_entity.type
_entity.pdbx_description
1 polymer ?
#
loop_
_entity_poly.entity_id
_entity_poly.type
_entity_poly.pdbx_seq_one_letter_code
_entity_poly.pdbx_strand_id
1 'polypeptide(L)'
;YCARGILSMELASELNRRGIPSRSLTGGYNGWLLAHLAGDTPDESEEEKEEARLARQKRIEDSIRRKFHVPLFSRFAKAVRDYELIQENDKIAVCISGGKDSMLMAKLFQELKRHNKFPFEVVYLVMDPGYNAANRKIIEENARMLGIPATIFETQIFDAVYNIDKSPCYLCARMRRGYLYRRAMDLGCNKIALGHHYDDVIETNLMGMLYGAQIQTMMPKLHSIHFDGMEVIRPMYLIREADIIHWRDYNDLHFIQCACRFTDTCTTCRPDGT
;
A
#
# COMPACT_ATOMS: atom_id res chain seq x y z
N TYR A 1 7.89 18.44 -7.81
CA TYR A 1 7.66 17.38 -8.81
C TYR A 1 6.26 16.78 -8.61
N CYS A 2 5.72 16.12 -9.62
CA CYS A 2 4.46 15.38 -9.53
C CYS A 2 4.66 13.93 -9.98
N ALA A 3 3.68 13.06 -9.76
CA ALA A 3 3.83 11.62 -10.00
C ALA A 3 4.28 11.27 -11.43
N ARG A 4 3.73 11.94 -12.45
CA ARG A 4 4.01 11.68 -13.87
C ARG A 4 4.83 12.76 -14.58
N GLY A 5 5.13 13.86 -13.94
CA GLY A 5 5.91 14.96 -14.51
C GLY A 5 5.11 16.00 -15.32
N ILE A 6 3.81 15.78 -15.57
CA ILE A 6 2.99 16.68 -16.44
C ILE A 6 2.80 18.03 -15.74
N LEU A 7 2.18 18.07 -14.58
CA LEU A 7 1.94 19.31 -13.82
C LEU A 7 3.23 20.02 -13.41
N SER A 8 4.27 19.25 -13.02
CA SER A 8 5.55 19.85 -12.65
C SER A 8 6.30 20.44 -13.85
N MET A 9 6.06 19.95 -15.06
CA MET A 9 6.62 20.51 -16.30
C MET A 9 5.98 21.85 -16.62
N GLU A 10 4.65 21.95 -16.52
CA GLU A 10 3.92 23.23 -16.70
C GLU A 10 4.34 24.26 -15.66
N LEU A 11 4.39 23.86 -14.39
CA LEU A 11 4.80 24.73 -13.30
C LEU A 11 6.27 25.18 -13.46
N ALA A 12 7.19 24.30 -13.83
CA ALA A 12 8.58 24.67 -14.09
C ALA A 12 8.70 25.68 -15.23
N SER A 13 7.89 25.51 -16.28
CA SER A 13 7.84 26.49 -17.38
C SER A 13 7.34 27.87 -16.92
N GLU A 14 6.31 27.91 -16.10
CA GLU A 14 5.78 29.16 -15.54
C GLU A 14 6.76 29.83 -14.58
N LEU A 15 7.41 29.06 -13.70
CA LEU A 15 8.43 29.58 -12.79
C LEU A 15 9.64 30.14 -13.55
N ASN A 16 10.11 29.45 -14.60
CA ASN A 16 11.18 29.95 -15.45
C ASN A 16 10.82 31.26 -16.17
N ARG A 17 9.56 31.42 -16.59
CA ARG A 17 9.06 32.69 -17.16
C ARG A 17 9.10 33.85 -16.14
N ARG A 18 8.95 33.52 -14.85
CA ARG A 18 9.05 34.50 -13.73
C ARG A 18 10.48 34.71 -13.24
N GLY A 19 11.49 34.14 -13.92
CA GLY A 19 12.89 34.27 -13.55
C GLY A 19 13.35 33.38 -12.41
N ILE A 20 12.54 32.40 -12.02
CA ILE A 20 12.89 31.39 -10.98
C ILE A 20 13.40 30.14 -11.69
N PRO A 21 14.72 29.80 -11.62
CA PRO A 21 15.26 28.63 -12.26
C PRO A 21 14.60 27.35 -11.74
N SER A 22 13.90 26.63 -12.60
CA SER A 22 13.14 25.43 -12.22
C SER A 22 13.25 24.35 -13.30
N ARG A 23 13.26 23.08 -12.87
CA ARG A 23 13.28 21.92 -13.76
C ARG A 23 12.26 20.89 -13.29
N SER A 24 11.67 20.18 -14.22
CA SER A 24 10.83 19.02 -13.96
C SER A 24 11.61 17.73 -14.22
N LEU A 25 11.34 16.70 -13.43
CA LEU A 25 11.87 15.36 -13.67
C LEU A 25 11.12 14.71 -14.84
N THR A 26 11.84 14.17 -15.81
CA THR A 26 11.24 13.40 -16.91
C THR A 26 10.49 12.18 -16.35
N GLY A 27 9.20 12.05 -16.69
CA GLY A 27 8.33 11.01 -16.11
C GLY A 27 7.92 11.26 -14.66
N GLY A 28 8.27 12.42 -14.09
CA GLY A 28 7.93 12.81 -12.72
C GLY A 28 8.56 11.90 -11.66
N TYR A 29 7.91 11.83 -10.49
CA TYR A 29 8.36 10.97 -9.40
C TYR A 29 8.40 9.48 -9.80
N ASN A 30 7.42 9.01 -10.56
CA ASN A 30 7.38 7.62 -10.99
C ASN A 30 8.51 7.28 -11.97
N GLY A 31 8.89 8.19 -12.86
CA GLY A 31 10.04 8.01 -13.77
C GLY A 31 11.36 7.96 -13.01
N TRP A 32 11.54 8.86 -12.04
CA TRP A 32 12.69 8.83 -11.13
C TRP A 32 12.73 7.53 -10.32
N LEU A 33 11.58 7.12 -9.78
CA LEU A 33 11.48 5.90 -8.97
C LEU A 33 11.85 4.65 -9.78
N LEU A 34 11.38 4.55 -11.04
CA LEU A 34 11.77 3.45 -11.93
C LEU A 34 13.27 3.41 -12.18
N ALA A 35 13.88 4.56 -12.46
CA ALA A 35 15.33 4.66 -12.67
C ALA A 35 16.11 4.30 -11.39
N HIS A 36 15.61 4.72 -10.22
CA HIS A 36 16.23 4.43 -8.93
C HIS A 36 16.10 2.96 -8.52
N LEU A 37 14.97 2.32 -8.82
CA LEU A 37 14.75 0.89 -8.55
C LEU A 37 15.50 0.00 -9.56
N ALA A 38 15.66 0.46 -10.80
CA ALA A 38 16.37 -0.29 -11.84
C ALA A 38 17.87 -0.46 -11.53
N GLY A 39 18.46 0.46 -10.74
CA GLY A 39 19.85 0.34 -10.24
C GLY A 39 20.85 0.01 -11.34
N ASP A 40 20.81 0.74 -12.48
CA ASP A 40 21.72 0.50 -13.60
C ASP A 40 23.18 0.86 -13.24
N THR A 41 23.86 -0.08 -12.63
CA THR A 41 25.31 -0.19 -12.76
C THR A 41 25.59 -1.13 -13.95
N PRO A 42 26.24 -0.67 -15.00
CA PRO A 42 26.31 -1.39 -16.28
C PRO A 42 27.10 -2.70 -16.29
N ASP A 43 27.75 -3.09 -15.20
CA ASP A 43 28.76 -4.17 -15.16
C ASP A 43 28.51 -5.27 -14.09
N GLU A 44 27.39 -5.24 -13.36
CA GLU A 44 27.14 -6.29 -12.34
C GLU A 44 26.42 -7.52 -12.96
N SER A 45 26.92 -8.71 -12.61
CA SER A 45 26.26 -9.97 -13.02
C SER A 45 24.88 -10.12 -12.37
N GLU A 46 23.99 -10.91 -12.97
CA GLU A 46 22.66 -11.18 -12.40
C GLU A 46 22.74 -11.86 -11.02
N GLU A 47 23.80 -12.62 -10.77
CA GLU A 47 24.07 -13.27 -9.47
C GLU A 47 24.43 -12.22 -8.41
N GLU A 48 25.28 -11.25 -8.71
CA GLU A 48 25.65 -10.15 -7.82
C GLU A 48 24.45 -9.26 -7.50
N LYS A 49 23.61 -8.94 -8.49
CA LYS A 49 22.36 -8.18 -8.30
C LYS A 49 21.39 -8.90 -7.36
N GLU A 50 21.25 -10.22 -7.52
CA GLU A 50 20.36 -11.03 -6.68
C GLU A 50 20.92 -11.16 -5.25
N GLU A 51 22.23 -11.30 -5.07
CA GLU A 51 22.86 -11.30 -3.75
C GLU A 51 22.69 -9.96 -3.04
N ALA A 52 22.93 -8.84 -3.74
CA ALA A 52 22.70 -7.49 -3.22
C ALA A 52 21.23 -7.27 -2.83
N ARG A 53 20.28 -7.77 -3.62
CA ARG A 53 18.84 -7.73 -3.33
C ARG A 53 18.51 -8.50 -2.04
N LEU A 54 19.02 -9.72 -1.90
CA LEU A 54 18.80 -10.56 -0.71
C LEU A 54 19.41 -9.93 0.54
N ALA A 55 20.61 -9.36 0.41
CA ALA A 55 21.26 -8.64 1.50
C ALA A 55 20.45 -7.40 1.93
N ARG A 56 19.87 -6.64 0.96
CA ARG A 56 18.99 -5.51 1.24
C ARG A 56 17.70 -5.97 1.92
N GLN A 57 17.05 -7.02 1.41
CA GLN A 57 15.86 -7.62 2.02
C GLN A 57 16.12 -7.99 3.49
N LYS A 58 17.22 -8.69 3.76
CA LYS A 58 17.61 -9.08 5.12
C LYS A 58 17.80 -7.88 6.04
N ARG A 59 18.46 -6.81 5.57
CA ARG A 59 18.61 -5.56 6.36
C ARG A 59 17.28 -4.94 6.73
N ILE A 60 16.30 -4.91 5.79
CA ILE A 60 14.96 -4.39 6.02
C ILE A 60 14.23 -5.24 7.08
N GLU A 61 14.30 -6.56 6.97
CA GLU A 61 13.72 -7.48 7.96
C GLU A 61 14.35 -7.31 9.35
N ASP A 62 15.68 -7.22 9.41
CA ASP A 62 16.40 -6.99 10.66
C ASP A 62 16.07 -5.62 11.29
N SER A 63 15.76 -4.61 10.48
CA SER A 63 15.29 -3.31 10.98
C SER A 63 13.96 -3.45 11.74
N ILE A 64 13.03 -4.25 11.23
CA ILE A 64 11.74 -4.56 11.90
C ILE A 64 11.98 -5.32 13.21
N ARG A 65 12.89 -6.30 13.21
CA ARG A 65 13.19 -7.14 14.38
C ARG A 65 13.92 -6.39 15.51
N ARG A 66 14.68 -5.34 15.17
CA ARG A 66 15.52 -4.60 16.12
C ARG A 66 14.96 -3.21 16.37
N LYS A 67 15.30 -2.25 15.48
CA LYS A 67 14.99 -0.82 15.68
C LYS A 67 13.50 -0.54 15.74
N PHE A 68 12.72 -1.18 14.86
CA PHE A 68 11.29 -0.96 14.73
C PHE A 68 10.43 -2.04 15.41
N HIS A 69 11.04 -2.90 16.24
CA HIS A 69 10.31 -3.97 16.91
C HIS A 69 9.17 -3.44 17.77
N VAL A 70 9.43 -2.45 18.62
CA VAL A 70 8.42 -1.89 19.53
C VAL A 70 7.37 -1.06 18.78
N PRO A 71 7.74 -0.06 17.95
CA PRO A 71 6.76 0.80 17.30
C PRO A 71 5.94 0.10 16.21
N LEU A 72 6.46 -0.93 15.56
CA LEU A 72 5.76 -1.65 14.49
C LEU A 72 5.33 -3.04 14.89
N PHE A 73 6.27 -3.99 15.07
CA PHE A 73 5.93 -5.40 15.26
C PHE A 73 5.17 -5.67 16.56
N SER A 74 5.60 -5.10 17.68
CA SER A 74 4.90 -5.30 18.96
C SER A 74 3.49 -4.72 18.94
N ARG A 75 3.27 -3.55 18.30
CA ARG A 75 1.93 -2.97 18.15
C ARG A 75 1.06 -3.78 17.21
N PHE A 76 1.63 -4.31 16.12
CA PHE A 76 0.95 -5.23 15.22
C PHE A 76 0.50 -6.50 15.96
N ALA A 77 1.42 -7.17 16.64
CA ALA A 77 1.13 -8.37 17.43
C ALA A 77 0.13 -8.10 18.57
N LYS A 78 0.23 -6.91 19.20
CA LYS A 78 -0.75 -6.45 20.19
C LYS A 78 -2.15 -6.31 19.60
N ALA A 79 -2.29 -5.68 18.43
CA ALA A 79 -3.58 -5.55 17.76
C ALA A 79 -4.17 -6.92 17.40
N VAL A 80 -3.34 -7.81 16.84
CA VAL A 80 -3.76 -9.19 16.51
C VAL A 80 -4.30 -9.92 17.72
N ARG A 81 -3.63 -9.81 18.88
CA ARG A 81 -4.03 -10.46 20.12
C ARG A 81 -5.25 -9.80 20.76
N ASP A 82 -5.21 -8.48 20.97
CA ASP A 82 -6.20 -7.76 21.78
C ASP A 82 -7.57 -7.70 21.10
N TYR A 83 -7.58 -7.73 19.76
CA TYR A 83 -8.81 -7.75 18.95
C TYR A 83 -9.13 -9.12 18.35
N GLU A 84 -8.37 -10.16 18.71
CA GLU A 84 -8.55 -11.54 18.19
C GLU A 84 -8.68 -11.58 16.67
N LEU A 85 -7.75 -10.87 15.97
CA LEU A 85 -7.83 -10.69 14.53
C LEU A 85 -7.51 -11.96 13.75
N ILE A 86 -6.66 -12.82 14.30
CA ILE A 86 -6.20 -14.06 13.67
C ILE A 86 -6.45 -15.21 14.62
N GLN A 87 -7.04 -16.28 14.10
CA GLN A 87 -7.33 -17.53 14.81
C GLN A 87 -6.63 -18.71 14.14
N GLU A 88 -6.64 -19.83 14.82
CA GLU A 88 -6.09 -21.08 14.28
C GLU A 88 -6.83 -21.49 12.99
N ASN A 89 -6.06 -21.93 11.98
CA ASN A 89 -6.54 -22.33 10.66
C ASN A 89 -7.16 -21.22 9.81
N ASP A 90 -7.04 -19.94 10.20
CA ASP A 90 -7.42 -18.83 9.33
C ASP A 90 -6.60 -18.83 8.03
N LYS A 91 -7.25 -18.49 6.93
CA LYS A 91 -6.59 -18.17 5.67
C LYS A 91 -6.87 -16.73 5.29
N ILE A 92 -5.82 -15.91 5.30
CA ILE A 92 -5.89 -14.45 5.27
C ILE A 92 -5.40 -13.92 3.93
N ALA A 93 -6.24 -13.16 3.24
CA ALA A 93 -5.82 -12.37 2.08
C ALA A 93 -5.26 -11.02 2.53
N VAL A 94 -3.95 -10.83 2.44
CA VAL A 94 -3.26 -9.56 2.71
C VAL A 94 -3.31 -8.71 1.46
N CYS A 95 -4.09 -7.63 1.49
CA CYS A 95 -4.31 -6.76 0.33
C CYS A 95 -3.19 -5.72 0.19
N ILE A 96 -2.50 -5.75 -0.94
CA ILE A 96 -1.38 -4.87 -1.26
C ILE A 96 -1.82 -3.87 -2.32
N SER A 97 -1.74 -2.58 -2.00
CA SER A 97 -2.02 -1.47 -2.92
C SER A 97 -0.78 -0.91 -3.62
N GLY A 98 0.41 -1.31 -3.17
CA GLY A 98 1.69 -0.78 -3.62
C GLY A 98 2.21 0.41 -2.80
N GLY A 99 1.40 0.97 -1.89
CA GLY A 99 1.82 2.02 -0.96
C GLY A 99 2.57 1.48 0.27
N LYS A 100 3.22 2.40 1.01
CA LYS A 100 4.05 2.11 2.18
C LYS A 100 3.37 1.22 3.22
N ASP A 101 2.09 1.51 3.50
CA ASP A 101 1.33 0.85 4.58
C ASP A 101 1.06 -0.62 4.25
N SER A 102 0.59 -0.89 3.03
CA SER A 102 0.28 -2.24 2.59
C SER A 102 1.52 -3.12 2.44
N MET A 103 2.64 -2.54 2.00
CA MET A 103 3.92 -3.25 1.90
C MET A 103 4.51 -3.55 3.27
N LEU A 104 4.45 -2.60 4.22
CA LEU A 104 4.83 -2.85 5.60
C LEU A 104 3.94 -3.93 6.23
N MET A 105 2.62 -3.85 6.05
CA MET A 105 1.69 -4.86 6.55
C MET A 105 2.07 -6.26 6.08
N ALA A 106 2.41 -6.42 4.81
CA ALA A 106 2.86 -7.70 4.26
C ALA A 106 4.13 -8.21 4.96
N LYS A 107 5.11 -7.33 5.22
CA LYS A 107 6.32 -7.69 5.98
C LYS A 107 6.03 -8.08 7.42
N LEU A 108 5.11 -7.37 8.09
CA LEU A 108 4.71 -7.69 9.46
C LEU A 108 3.97 -9.04 9.54
N PHE A 109 3.18 -9.41 8.53
CA PHE A 109 2.61 -10.76 8.42
C PHE A 109 3.68 -11.83 8.23
N GLN A 110 4.70 -11.58 7.41
CA GLN A 110 5.82 -12.50 7.26
C GLN A 110 6.55 -12.71 8.59
N GLU A 111 6.80 -11.63 9.34
CA GLU A 111 7.45 -11.71 10.64
C GLU A 111 6.55 -12.39 11.68
N LEU A 112 5.25 -12.10 11.70
CA LEU A 112 4.29 -12.77 12.58
C LEU A 112 4.27 -14.28 12.32
N LYS A 113 4.29 -14.70 11.04
CA LYS A 113 4.27 -16.11 10.67
C LYS A 113 5.49 -16.89 11.16
N ARG A 114 6.63 -16.21 11.38
CA ARG A 114 7.84 -16.83 11.97
C ARG A 114 7.72 -17.07 13.48
N HIS A 115 6.84 -16.34 14.16
CA HIS A 115 6.68 -16.33 15.62
C HIS A 115 5.32 -16.82 16.08
N ASN A 116 4.47 -17.30 15.16
CA ASN A 116 3.11 -17.72 15.49
C ASN A 116 3.08 -18.94 16.40
N LYS A 117 2.07 -18.97 17.25
CA LYS A 117 1.82 -20.04 18.21
C LYS A 117 0.85 -21.10 17.68
N PHE A 118 0.20 -20.84 16.55
CA PHE A 118 -0.79 -21.70 15.92
C PHE A 118 -0.73 -21.53 14.39
N PRO A 119 -1.15 -22.54 13.60
CA PRO A 119 -1.10 -22.48 12.15
C PRO A 119 -2.14 -21.49 11.59
N PHE A 120 -1.74 -20.69 10.62
CA PHE A 120 -2.60 -19.92 9.74
C PHE A 120 -1.93 -19.73 8.38
N GLU A 121 -2.72 -19.48 7.34
CA GLU A 121 -2.23 -19.26 6.00
C GLU A 121 -2.34 -17.78 5.60
N VAL A 122 -1.42 -17.32 4.75
CA VAL A 122 -1.42 -15.96 4.21
C VAL A 122 -1.26 -16.01 2.71
N VAL A 123 -2.13 -15.29 2.00
CA VAL A 123 -2.02 -15.03 0.56
C VAL A 123 -1.85 -13.53 0.35
N TYR A 124 -0.85 -13.12 -0.41
CA TYR A 124 -0.59 -11.71 -0.70
C TYR A 124 -1.23 -11.34 -2.02
N LEU A 125 -2.22 -10.46 -2.00
CA LEU A 125 -3.01 -10.09 -3.18
C LEU A 125 -2.74 -8.65 -3.59
N VAL A 126 -2.33 -8.47 -4.83
CA VAL A 126 -2.31 -7.19 -5.52
C VAL A 126 -3.45 -7.18 -6.53
N MET A 127 -4.37 -6.25 -6.38
CA MET A 127 -5.38 -6.01 -7.41
C MET A 127 -4.92 -4.89 -8.32
N ASP A 128 -4.82 -5.20 -9.62
CA ASP A 128 -4.58 -4.22 -10.67
C ASP A 128 -5.92 -3.73 -11.24
N PRO A 129 -6.33 -2.49 -10.94
CA PRO A 129 -7.59 -1.93 -11.45
C PRO A 129 -7.46 -1.34 -12.86
N GLY A 130 -6.36 -1.58 -13.56
CA GLY A 130 -5.95 -0.99 -14.84
C GLY A 130 -4.81 0.00 -14.67
N TYR A 131 -3.79 -0.35 -13.90
CA TYR A 131 -2.59 0.48 -13.75
C TYR A 131 -1.88 0.70 -15.09
N ASN A 132 -1.19 1.81 -15.21
CA ASN A 132 -0.21 1.95 -16.28
C ASN A 132 0.99 1.01 -16.03
N ALA A 133 1.72 0.68 -17.11
CA ALA A 133 2.85 -0.26 -17.03
C ALA A 133 3.93 0.18 -16.02
N ALA A 134 4.15 1.50 -15.87
CA ALA A 134 5.13 2.04 -14.93
C ALA A 134 4.73 1.77 -13.47
N ASN A 135 3.48 2.08 -13.10
CA ASN A 135 2.99 1.84 -11.74
C ASN A 135 2.99 0.35 -11.40
N ARG A 136 2.58 -0.49 -12.34
CA ARG A 136 2.60 -1.94 -12.16
C ARG A 136 4.02 -2.45 -11.93
N LYS A 137 4.98 -2.02 -12.75
CA LYS A 137 6.38 -2.40 -12.59
C LYS A 137 6.94 -1.99 -11.24
N ILE A 138 6.63 -0.78 -10.75
CA ILE A 138 7.04 -0.32 -9.41
C ILE A 138 6.51 -1.25 -8.31
N ILE A 139 5.25 -1.67 -8.40
CA ILE A 139 4.65 -2.56 -7.41
C ILE A 139 5.34 -3.93 -7.42
N GLU A 140 5.56 -4.49 -8.60
CA GLU A 140 6.22 -5.78 -8.79
C GLU A 140 7.67 -5.76 -8.27
N GLU A 141 8.43 -4.72 -8.58
CA GLU A 141 9.82 -4.57 -8.14
C GLU A 141 9.91 -4.36 -6.62
N ASN A 142 9.04 -3.54 -6.03
CA ASN A 142 8.99 -3.38 -4.58
C ASN A 142 8.61 -4.70 -3.89
N ALA A 143 7.64 -5.46 -4.41
CA ALA A 143 7.28 -6.75 -3.87
C ALA A 143 8.45 -7.74 -3.96
N ARG A 144 9.16 -7.77 -5.10
CA ARG A 144 10.37 -8.58 -5.31
C ARG A 144 11.50 -8.19 -4.35
N MET A 145 11.80 -6.89 -4.24
CA MET A 145 12.83 -6.37 -3.34
C MET A 145 12.56 -6.72 -1.88
N LEU A 146 11.30 -6.64 -1.46
CA LEU A 146 10.88 -6.98 -0.10
C LEU A 146 10.69 -8.49 0.12
N GLY A 147 10.82 -9.33 -0.91
CA GLY A 147 10.60 -10.77 -0.83
C GLY A 147 9.15 -11.13 -0.49
N ILE A 148 8.19 -10.36 -1.00
CA ILE A 148 6.75 -10.61 -0.81
C ILE A 148 6.25 -11.45 -2.01
N PRO A 149 5.77 -12.68 -1.80
CA PRO A 149 5.23 -13.53 -2.88
C PRO A 149 3.83 -13.06 -3.27
N ALA A 150 3.74 -11.92 -3.94
CA ALA A 150 2.49 -11.28 -4.30
C ALA A 150 1.85 -11.95 -5.53
N THR A 151 0.57 -12.26 -5.44
CA THR A 151 -0.26 -12.70 -6.57
C THR A 151 -1.01 -11.49 -7.12
N ILE A 152 -0.74 -11.13 -8.38
CA ILE A 152 -1.40 -10.01 -9.05
C ILE A 152 -2.56 -10.54 -9.87
N PHE A 153 -3.74 -9.90 -9.75
CA PHE A 153 -4.89 -10.15 -10.61
C PHE A 153 -5.42 -8.85 -11.20
N GLU A 154 -5.81 -8.91 -12.46
CA GLU A 154 -6.22 -7.76 -13.25
C GLU A 154 -7.73 -7.57 -13.23
N THR A 155 -8.16 -6.30 -13.28
CA THR A 155 -9.55 -5.91 -13.45
C THR A 155 -9.62 -4.67 -14.35
N GLN A 156 -10.79 -4.43 -14.96
CA GLN A 156 -11.01 -3.26 -15.82
C GLN A 156 -11.77 -2.14 -15.09
N ILE A 157 -11.49 -1.95 -13.78
CA ILE A 157 -12.24 -0.97 -12.98
C ILE A 157 -12.03 0.45 -13.47
N PHE A 158 -10.80 0.82 -13.82
CA PHE A 158 -10.52 2.19 -14.28
C PHE A 158 -11.24 2.51 -15.58
N ASP A 159 -11.36 1.56 -16.50
CA ASP A 159 -12.09 1.77 -17.75
C ASP A 159 -13.60 1.84 -17.50
N ALA A 160 -14.13 1.03 -16.56
CA ALA A 160 -15.53 1.05 -16.19
C ALA A 160 -15.98 2.37 -15.52
N VAL A 161 -15.10 3.02 -14.73
CA VAL A 161 -15.42 4.27 -14.03
C VAL A 161 -15.01 5.53 -14.79
N TYR A 162 -14.26 5.41 -15.88
CA TYR A 162 -13.70 6.56 -16.61
C TYR A 162 -14.78 7.49 -17.20
N ASN A 163 -15.90 6.94 -17.62
CA ASN A 163 -16.99 7.67 -18.27
C ASN A 163 -18.13 8.05 -17.30
N ILE A 164 -17.91 8.00 -15.99
CA ILE A 164 -18.94 8.28 -15.00
C ILE A 164 -18.72 9.63 -14.34
N ASP A 165 -19.61 10.59 -14.60
CA ASP A 165 -19.50 11.96 -14.08
C ASP A 165 -19.79 12.08 -12.58
N LYS A 166 -20.66 11.19 -12.03
CA LYS A 166 -21.05 11.23 -10.61
C LYS A 166 -20.20 10.31 -9.75
N SER A 167 -19.32 10.91 -8.92
CA SER A 167 -18.55 10.23 -7.86
C SER A 167 -17.76 9.01 -8.35
N PRO A 168 -16.86 9.15 -9.35
CA PRO A 168 -16.10 8.02 -9.90
C PRO A 168 -15.24 7.35 -8.82
N CYS A 169 -14.70 8.11 -7.87
CA CYS A 169 -13.90 7.57 -6.77
C CYS A 169 -14.70 6.65 -5.84
N TYR A 170 -15.94 7.00 -5.52
CA TYR A 170 -16.81 6.15 -4.71
C TYR A 170 -17.13 4.82 -5.40
N LEU A 171 -17.47 4.88 -6.69
CA LEU A 171 -17.74 3.68 -7.46
C LEU A 171 -16.49 2.81 -7.61
N CYS A 172 -15.35 3.41 -7.90
CA CYS A 172 -14.07 2.72 -7.96
C CYS A 172 -13.77 1.99 -6.64
N ALA A 173 -13.89 2.66 -5.50
CA ALA A 173 -13.66 2.08 -4.19
C ALA A 173 -14.62 0.90 -3.89
N ARG A 174 -15.90 1.05 -4.28
CA ARG A 174 -16.92 -0.01 -4.13
C ARG A 174 -16.60 -1.23 -4.99
N MET A 175 -16.26 -1.02 -6.26
CA MET A 175 -15.89 -2.10 -7.18
C MET A 175 -14.61 -2.81 -6.72
N ARG A 176 -13.58 -2.04 -6.34
CA ARG A 176 -12.32 -2.59 -5.82
C ARG A 176 -12.57 -3.53 -4.63
N ARG A 177 -13.41 -3.10 -3.70
CA ARG A 177 -13.78 -3.93 -2.54
C ARG A 177 -14.44 -5.22 -2.98
N GLY A 178 -15.44 -5.16 -3.88
CA GLY A 178 -16.15 -6.34 -4.39
C GLY A 178 -15.22 -7.36 -5.06
N TYR A 179 -14.31 -6.91 -5.93
CA TYR A 179 -13.35 -7.78 -6.60
C TYR A 179 -12.35 -8.42 -5.62
N LEU A 180 -11.84 -7.64 -4.65
CA LEU A 180 -10.93 -8.17 -3.62
C LEU A 180 -11.58 -9.27 -2.78
N TYR A 181 -12.82 -9.05 -2.34
CA TYR A 181 -13.55 -10.04 -1.55
C TYR A 181 -13.80 -11.32 -2.35
N ARG A 182 -14.29 -11.18 -3.59
CA ARG A 182 -14.52 -12.34 -4.45
C ARG A 182 -13.23 -13.13 -4.67
N ARG A 183 -12.15 -12.46 -5.02
CA ARG A 183 -10.87 -13.12 -5.24
C ARG A 183 -10.32 -13.82 -3.99
N ALA A 184 -10.47 -13.21 -2.82
CA ALA A 184 -10.11 -13.83 -1.55
C ALA A 184 -10.93 -15.10 -1.28
N MET A 185 -12.26 -15.06 -1.52
CA MET A 185 -13.14 -16.22 -1.38
C MET A 185 -12.77 -17.35 -2.37
N ASP A 186 -12.49 -17.02 -3.63
CA ASP A 186 -12.06 -17.99 -4.64
C ASP A 186 -10.78 -18.73 -4.24
N LEU A 187 -9.93 -18.07 -3.45
CA LEU A 187 -8.69 -18.63 -2.89
C LEU A 187 -8.91 -19.36 -1.55
N GLY A 188 -10.17 -19.45 -1.10
CA GLY A 188 -10.53 -20.10 0.17
C GLY A 188 -10.13 -19.28 1.41
N CYS A 189 -9.91 -17.96 1.28
CA CYS A 189 -9.66 -17.10 2.42
C CYS A 189 -10.96 -16.81 3.18
N ASN A 190 -10.89 -16.79 4.50
CA ASN A 190 -11.98 -16.37 5.39
C ASN A 190 -11.75 -14.97 5.96
N LYS A 191 -10.57 -14.39 5.74
CA LYS A 191 -10.24 -13.03 6.20
C LYS A 191 -9.54 -12.20 5.13
N ILE A 192 -9.81 -10.88 5.17
CA ILE A 192 -9.13 -9.87 4.37
C ILE A 192 -8.43 -8.89 5.31
N ALA A 193 -7.12 -8.75 5.16
CA ALA A 193 -6.32 -7.77 5.91
C ALA A 193 -6.11 -6.50 5.08
N LEU A 194 -6.45 -5.36 5.66
CA LEU A 194 -6.29 -4.03 5.07
C LEU A 194 -5.27 -3.20 5.87
N GLY A 195 -4.43 -2.45 5.16
CA GLY A 195 -3.33 -1.67 5.72
C GLY A 195 -3.72 -0.35 6.37
N HIS A 196 -4.92 -0.25 6.97
CA HIS A 196 -5.32 0.93 7.72
C HIS A 196 -4.60 0.99 9.06
N HIS A 197 -4.08 2.15 9.41
CA HIS A 197 -3.31 2.40 10.62
C HIS A 197 -4.06 3.31 11.60
N TYR A 198 -3.42 3.65 12.73
CA TYR A 198 -4.03 4.42 13.83
C TYR A 198 -4.56 5.79 13.38
N ASP A 199 -3.82 6.48 12.53
CA ASP A 199 -4.18 7.83 12.07
C ASP A 199 -5.42 7.78 11.14
N ASP A 200 -5.53 6.78 10.25
CA ASP A 200 -6.74 6.54 9.42
C ASP A 200 -8.01 6.40 10.28
N VAL A 201 -7.88 5.74 11.44
CA VAL A 201 -8.99 5.54 12.37
C VAL A 201 -9.45 6.87 12.95
N ILE A 202 -8.50 7.71 13.39
CA ILE A 202 -8.78 9.04 13.92
C ILE A 202 -9.40 9.93 12.85
N GLU A 203 -8.80 9.98 11.68
CA GLU A 203 -9.27 10.78 10.54
C GLU A 203 -10.69 10.38 10.13
N THR A 204 -10.97 9.08 10.02
CA THR A 204 -12.32 8.58 9.70
C THR A 204 -13.35 9.03 10.73
N ASN A 205 -13.02 8.94 12.02
CA ASN A 205 -13.90 9.38 13.09
C ASN A 205 -14.15 10.90 13.04
N LEU A 206 -13.09 11.69 12.88
CA LEU A 206 -13.20 13.15 12.81
C LEU A 206 -13.99 13.58 11.56
N MET A 207 -13.74 12.97 10.42
CA MET A 207 -14.51 13.25 9.19
C MET A 207 -15.99 12.90 9.36
N GLY A 208 -16.30 11.76 9.98
CA GLY A 208 -17.69 11.38 10.30
C GLY A 208 -18.40 12.41 11.18
N MET A 209 -17.72 12.93 12.20
CA MET A 209 -18.26 13.95 13.10
C MET A 209 -18.43 15.31 12.42
N LEU A 210 -17.40 15.77 11.69
CA LEU A 210 -17.38 17.12 11.11
C LEU A 210 -18.25 17.28 9.88
N TYR A 211 -18.29 16.26 9.03
CA TYR A 211 -19.01 16.33 7.75
C TYR A 211 -20.31 15.54 7.71
N GLY A 212 -20.41 14.47 8.50
CA GLY A 212 -21.56 13.57 8.50
C GLY A 212 -22.49 13.73 9.71
N ALA A 213 -22.13 14.53 10.71
CA ALA A 213 -22.81 14.60 12.00
C ALA A 213 -23.08 13.20 12.61
N GLN A 214 -22.19 12.24 12.33
CA GLN A 214 -22.30 10.84 12.74
C GLN A 214 -20.98 10.36 13.34
N ILE A 215 -21.06 9.52 14.36
CA ILE A 215 -19.89 8.81 14.87
C ILE A 215 -19.71 7.55 14.01
N GLN A 216 -18.85 7.65 13.00
CA GLN A 216 -18.45 6.51 12.19
C GLN A 216 -17.15 5.94 12.74
N THR A 217 -17.16 4.69 13.18
CA THR A 217 -15.97 4.02 13.71
C THR A 217 -15.40 3.06 12.67
N MET A 218 -14.09 3.15 12.47
CA MET A 218 -13.35 2.15 11.71
C MET A 218 -12.95 1.03 12.68
N MET A 219 -13.75 -0.04 12.76
CA MET A 219 -13.47 -1.15 13.68
C MET A 219 -12.24 -1.96 13.27
N PRO A 220 -11.42 -2.46 14.22
CA PRO A 220 -10.25 -3.30 13.92
C PRO A 220 -10.63 -4.65 13.28
N LYS A 221 -11.83 -5.14 13.56
CA LYS A 221 -12.42 -6.37 13.03
C LYS A 221 -13.88 -6.12 12.65
N LEU A 222 -14.29 -6.59 11.49
CA LEU A 222 -15.64 -6.40 10.98
C LEU A 222 -16.07 -7.60 10.15
N HIS A 223 -17.23 -8.18 10.44
CA HIS A 223 -17.86 -9.16 9.58
C HIS A 223 -18.43 -8.50 8.30
N SER A 224 -18.22 -9.13 7.17
CA SER A 224 -18.80 -8.63 5.92
C SER A 224 -20.30 -8.90 5.86
N ILE A 225 -21.08 -7.85 5.57
CA ILE A 225 -22.55 -7.99 5.39
C ILE A 225 -22.89 -8.61 4.04
N HIS A 226 -22.01 -8.45 3.03
CA HIS A 226 -22.28 -8.85 1.65
C HIS A 226 -21.59 -10.15 1.22
N PHE A 227 -20.63 -10.62 2.02
CA PHE A 227 -19.84 -11.82 1.75
C PHE A 227 -19.85 -12.67 3.01
N ASP A 228 -20.73 -13.66 3.02
CA ASP A 228 -20.93 -14.53 4.18
C ASP A 228 -19.66 -15.27 4.55
N GLY A 229 -19.37 -15.36 5.84
CA GLY A 229 -18.16 -15.99 6.37
C GLY A 229 -16.86 -15.20 6.17
N MET A 230 -16.91 -13.98 5.58
CA MET A 230 -15.71 -13.15 5.38
C MET A 230 -15.58 -12.08 6.45
N GLU A 231 -14.41 -12.00 7.07
CA GLU A 231 -14.04 -10.93 8.01
C GLU A 231 -13.02 -9.96 7.40
N VAL A 232 -13.18 -8.67 7.69
CA VAL A 232 -12.16 -7.64 7.46
C VAL A 232 -11.38 -7.42 8.74
N ILE A 233 -10.06 -7.47 8.64
CA ILE A 233 -9.17 -7.18 9.77
C ILE A 233 -8.22 -6.03 9.43
N ARG A 234 -7.84 -5.25 10.46
CA ARG A 234 -6.90 -4.12 10.36
C ARG A 234 -5.78 -4.29 11.38
N PRO A 235 -4.78 -5.13 11.08
CA PRO A 235 -3.76 -5.46 12.09
C PRO A 235 -2.83 -4.29 12.43
N MET A 236 -2.77 -3.26 11.57
CA MET A 236 -1.99 -2.04 11.81
C MET A 236 -2.73 -0.99 12.66
N TYR A 237 -3.88 -1.32 13.21
CA TYR A 237 -4.77 -0.43 13.96
C TYR A 237 -4.12 0.37 15.10
N LEU A 238 -3.05 -0.15 15.70
CA LEU A 238 -2.30 0.50 16.77
C LEU A 238 -0.97 1.14 16.32
N ILE A 239 -0.63 1.05 15.03
CA ILE A 239 0.60 1.60 14.47
C ILE A 239 0.34 3.03 14.00
N ARG A 240 1.22 3.97 14.35
CA ARG A 240 1.14 5.36 13.89
C ARG A 240 1.77 5.52 12.52
N GLU A 241 1.22 6.40 11.69
CA GLU A 241 1.78 6.70 10.37
C GLU A 241 3.22 7.21 10.46
N ALA A 242 3.53 8.05 11.44
CA ALA A 242 4.88 8.55 11.69
C ALA A 242 5.91 7.42 11.86
N ASP A 243 5.55 6.31 12.51
CA ASP A 243 6.43 5.15 12.68
C ASP A 243 6.63 4.40 11.34
N ILE A 244 5.61 4.35 10.49
CA ILE A 244 5.68 3.76 9.14
C ILE A 244 6.59 4.60 8.24
N ILE A 245 6.42 5.91 8.26
CA ILE A 245 7.26 6.88 7.52
C ILE A 245 8.72 6.73 7.97
N HIS A 246 8.96 6.70 9.28
CA HIS A 246 10.31 6.54 9.82
C HIS A 246 10.97 5.21 9.38
N TRP A 247 10.21 4.09 9.35
CA TRP A 247 10.71 2.82 8.84
C TRP A 247 11.03 2.88 7.34
N ARG A 248 10.15 3.49 6.55
CA ARG A 248 10.36 3.71 5.12
C ARG A 248 11.67 4.47 4.86
N ASP A 249 11.82 5.62 5.53
CA ASP A 249 12.96 6.52 5.32
C ASP A 249 14.27 5.91 5.82
N TYR A 250 14.24 5.20 6.95
CA TYR A 250 15.42 4.51 7.49
C TYR A 250 15.95 3.43 6.53
N ASN A 251 15.08 2.77 5.78
CA ASN A 251 15.45 1.72 4.84
C ASN A 251 15.56 2.24 3.39
N ASP A 252 15.46 3.54 3.18
CA ASP A 252 15.47 4.17 1.85
C ASP A 252 14.49 3.47 0.89
N LEU A 253 13.23 3.35 1.32
CA LEU A 253 12.18 2.68 0.56
C LEU A 253 11.31 3.70 -0.17
N HIS A 254 11.04 3.41 -1.43
CA HIS A 254 10.26 4.27 -2.30
C HIS A 254 9.06 3.52 -2.84
N PHE A 255 7.86 3.99 -2.49
CA PHE A 255 6.61 3.38 -2.88
C PHE A 255 5.79 4.32 -3.76
N ILE A 256 4.81 3.78 -4.48
CA ILE A 256 3.86 4.62 -5.21
C ILE A 256 3.01 5.41 -4.20
N GLN A 257 2.82 6.70 -4.46
CA GLN A 257 1.94 7.55 -3.66
C GLN A 257 0.48 7.39 -4.08
N CYS A 258 0.22 7.47 -5.37
CA CYS A 258 -1.10 7.22 -5.94
C CYS A 258 -0.97 6.57 -7.31
N ALA A 259 -1.68 5.47 -7.53
CA ALA A 259 -1.69 4.73 -8.79
C ALA A 259 -2.94 5.04 -9.64
N CYS A 260 -3.80 5.95 -9.20
CA CYS A 260 -5.05 6.29 -9.87
C CYS A 260 -4.79 7.12 -11.15
N ARG A 261 -5.52 6.83 -12.23
CA ARG A 261 -5.50 7.64 -13.47
C ARG A 261 -6.02 9.07 -13.26
N PHE A 262 -6.86 9.26 -12.25
CA PHE A 262 -7.47 10.55 -11.92
C PHE A 262 -6.61 11.45 -11.04
N THR A 263 -5.38 11.06 -10.70
CA THR A 263 -4.51 11.81 -9.79
C THR A 263 -4.26 13.24 -10.26
N ASP A 264 -4.24 13.46 -11.58
CA ASP A 264 -3.99 14.80 -12.17
C ASP A 264 -5.23 15.71 -12.20
N THR A 265 -6.43 15.12 -12.02
CA THR A 265 -7.72 15.85 -12.06
C THR A 265 -8.47 15.76 -10.72
N CYS A 266 -8.00 14.95 -9.80
CA CYS A 266 -8.67 14.72 -8.53
C CYS A 266 -8.31 15.81 -7.51
N THR A 267 -9.27 16.65 -7.16
CA THR A 267 -9.12 17.69 -6.13
C THR A 267 -8.99 17.12 -4.72
N THR A 268 -9.30 15.84 -4.52
CA THR A 268 -9.17 15.12 -3.24
C THR A 268 -7.84 14.40 -3.08
N CYS A 269 -7.09 14.19 -4.17
CA CYS A 269 -5.74 13.64 -4.12
C CYS A 269 -4.73 14.79 -3.99
N ARG A 270 -4.51 15.29 -2.77
CA ARG A 270 -3.51 16.34 -2.56
C ARG A 270 -2.11 15.86 -2.87
N PRO A 271 -1.27 16.69 -3.54
CA PRO A 271 0.10 16.31 -3.88
C PRO A 271 1.04 16.18 -2.67
N ASP A 272 0.64 16.66 -1.53
CA ASP A 272 1.40 16.75 -0.28
C ASP A 272 1.15 15.60 0.70
N GLY A 273 0.30 14.65 0.35
CA GLY A 273 0.10 13.43 1.16
C GLY A 273 -0.58 13.68 2.51
N THR A 274 -1.33 14.79 2.63
CA THR A 274 -2.18 15.10 3.80
C THR A 274 -3.66 14.93 3.48
#